data_840407ff93682fa1dbfdaff56bceb523
#
_entry.id   840407ff93682fa1dbfdaff56bceb523
#
_cell.length_a   1.000
_cell.length_b   1.000
_cell.length_c   1.000
_cell.angle_alpha   90.00
_cell.angle_beta   90.00
_cell.angle_gamma   90.00
#
_symmetry.space_group_name_H-M   'P 1'
#
loop_
_entity.id
_entity.type
_entity.pdbx_description
1 polymer ?
#
loop_
_entity_poly.entity_id
_entity_poly.type
_entity_poly.pdbx_seq_one_letter_code
_entity_poly.pdbx_strand_id
1 'polypeptide(L)'
;RSVLVNGKSETSLYRKYQIKDIPDGKIDDFASMREVMRRRYVEWVKESNFPHLIIIDGGKWQLSAALEGIEKGREQIRWEWLSEWYSEEEILNRLGVNPQICSLAKRLEEIFLPYQSESIRFDVASSELRVFQKIRDEAHRFAITFNRSKRTKEMKKNLLEEIPGIGPVTR
;
A
#
# COMPACT_ATOMS: atom_id res chain seq x y z
N ARG A 1 2.47 4.40 -2.05
CA ARG A 1 1.10 4.78 -1.67
C ARG A 1 0.85 6.25 -1.98
N SER A 2 -0.21 6.57 -2.65
CA SER A 2 -0.77 7.91 -2.80
C SER A 2 -1.96 8.12 -1.85
N VAL A 3 -2.28 9.35 -1.55
CA VAL A 3 -3.39 9.73 -0.67
C VAL A 3 -4.12 10.92 -1.29
N LEU A 4 -5.44 10.85 -1.31
CA LEU A 4 -6.30 11.97 -1.67
C LEU A 4 -7.10 12.41 -0.44
N VAL A 5 -7.16 13.70 -0.22
CA VAL A 5 -8.00 14.32 0.80
C VAL A 5 -8.95 15.28 0.08
N ASN A 6 -10.26 15.09 0.26
CA ASN A 6 -11.28 15.88 -0.43
C ASN A 6 -11.07 15.96 -1.96
N GLY A 7 -10.70 14.82 -2.57
CA GLY A 7 -10.45 14.70 -4.02
C GLY A 7 -9.17 15.36 -4.54
N LYS A 8 -8.31 15.89 -3.66
CA LYS A 8 -7.01 16.48 -4.01
C LYS A 8 -5.87 15.60 -3.53
N SER A 9 -4.80 15.52 -4.33
CA SER A 9 -3.59 14.77 -3.97
C SER A 9 -2.87 15.42 -2.80
N GLU A 10 -2.69 14.69 -1.70
CA GLU A 10 -1.97 15.15 -0.52
C GLU A 10 -0.60 14.46 -0.44
N THR A 11 0.39 15.07 -1.07
CA THR A 11 1.72 14.48 -1.26
C THR A 11 2.53 14.33 0.04
N SER A 12 2.23 15.12 1.05
CA SER A 12 2.87 15.01 2.38
C SER A 12 2.57 13.68 3.06
N LEU A 13 1.43 13.07 2.73
CA LEU A 13 0.97 11.79 3.25
C LEU A 13 1.42 10.59 2.41
N TYR A 14 2.14 10.80 1.31
CA TYR A 14 2.64 9.70 0.49
C TYR A 14 3.73 8.92 1.23
N ARG A 15 3.69 7.59 1.11
CA ARG A 15 4.66 6.70 1.74
C ARG A 15 5.22 5.72 0.73
N LYS A 16 6.49 5.40 0.90
CA LYS A 16 7.24 4.41 0.13
C LYS A 16 7.58 3.26 1.05
N TYR A 17 7.39 2.06 0.59
CA TYR A 17 7.72 0.85 1.34
C TYR A 17 8.84 0.10 0.61
N GLN A 18 9.91 -0.19 1.32
CA GLN A 18 10.89 -1.16 0.89
C GLN A 18 10.42 -2.52 1.40
N ILE A 19 10.25 -3.46 0.49
CA ILE A 19 9.87 -4.84 0.82
C ILE A 19 11.05 -5.50 1.52
N LYS A 20 10.78 -6.24 2.60
CA LYS A 20 11.79 -6.87 3.45
C LYS A 20 11.60 -8.38 3.57
N ASP A 21 10.34 -8.84 3.45
CA ASP A 21 9.97 -10.24 3.67
C ASP A 21 10.22 -11.11 2.43
N ILE A 22 10.65 -10.52 1.32
CA ILE A 22 10.96 -11.23 0.07
C ILE A 22 12.48 -11.19 -0.16
N PRO A 23 13.13 -12.33 -0.41
CA PRO A 23 14.54 -12.36 -0.75
C PRO A 23 14.87 -11.51 -1.99
N ASP A 24 16.03 -10.87 -1.98
CA ASP A 24 16.50 -10.05 -3.10
C ASP A 24 16.51 -10.86 -4.41
N GLY A 25 16.00 -10.24 -5.47
CA GLY A 25 15.90 -10.83 -6.81
C GLY A 25 14.66 -11.69 -7.07
N LYS A 26 13.80 -11.93 -6.07
CA LYS A 26 12.47 -12.52 -6.29
C LYS A 26 11.42 -11.44 -6.44
N ILE A 27 10.50 -11.65 -7.37
CA ILE A 27 9.31 -10.80 -7.55
C ILE A 27 8.10 -11.61 -7.12
N ASP A 28 7.43 -11.16 -6.07
CA ASP A 28 6.16 -11.71 -5.62
C ASP A 28 5.26 -10.53 -5.24
N ASP A 29 4.39 -10.17 -6.16
CA ASP A 29 3.49 -9.02 -5.99
C ASP A 29 2.47 -9.24 -4.87
N PHE A 30 2.04 -10.48 -4.65
CA PHE A 30 1.09 -10.82 -3.59
C PHE A 30 1.75 -10.77 -2.21
N ALA A 31 2.95 -11.32 -2.08
CA ALA A 31 3.73 -11.23 -0.84
C ALA A 31 4.09 -9.77 -0.52
N SER A 32 4.48 -8.99 -1.54
CA SER A 32 4.71 -7.55 -1.42
C SER A 32 3.46 -6.81 -0.92
N MET A 33 2.30 -7.12 -1.48
CA MET A 33 1.03 -6.51 -1.08
C MET A 33 0.69 -6.87 0.37
N ARG A 34 0.82 -8.14 0.76
CA ARG A 34 0.60 -8.59 2.14
C ARG A 34 1.50 -7.84 3.14
N GLU A 35 2.80 -7.74 2.84
CA GLU A 35 3.75 -7.03 3.72
C GLU A 35 3.39 -5.55 3.86
N VAL A 36 3.14 -4.86 2.74
CA VAL A 36 2.80 -3.43 2.75
C VAL A 36 1.51 -3.18 3.53
N MET A 37 0.48 -3.99 3.32
CA MET A 37 -0.81 -3.80 3.99
C MET A 37 -0.73 -4.14 5.48
N ARG A 38 0.01 -5.18 5.87
CA ARG A 38 0.29 -5.49 7.28
C ARG A 38 0.94 -4.31 7.99
N ARG A 39 2.05 -3.81 7.45
CA ARG A 39 2.80 -2.69 8.03
C ARG A 39 1.96 -1.42 8.09
N ARG A 40 1.19 -1.17 7.04
CA ARG A 40 0.36 0.02 6.98
C ARG A 40 -0.82 -0.02 7.94
N TYR A 41 -1.45 -1.17 8.11
CA TYR A 41 -2.51 -1.34 9.09
C TYR A 41 -2.00 -1.05 10.51
N VAL A 42 -0.83 -1.59 10.87
CA VAL A 42 -0.18 -1.33 12.16
C VAL A 42 0.08 0.18 12.37
N GLU A 43 0.57 0.88 11.33
CA GLU A 43 0.77 2.33 11.39
C GLU A 43 -0.57 3.08 11.63
N TRP A 44 -1.63 2.73 10.89
CA TRP A 44 -2.94 3.37 11.05
C TRP A 44 -3.52 3.20 12.45
N VAL A 45 -3.39 2.00 13.03
CA VAL A 45 -3.84 1.74 14.39
C VAL A 45 -3.04 2.58 15.38
N LYS A 46 -1.71 2.59 15.28
CA LYS A 46 -0.82 3.35 16.19
C LYS A 46 -1.03 4.86 16.07
N GLU A 47 -1.28 5.36 14.88
CA GLU A 47 -1.53 6.78 14.61
C GLU A 47 -3.00 7.19 14.87
N SER A 48 -3.91 6.24 15.10
CA SER A 48 -5.37 6.44 15.16
C SER A 48 -5.90 7.20 13.92
N ASN A 49 -5.31 6.95 12.76
CA ASN A 49 -5.57 7.69 11.53
C ASN A 49 -5.86 6.73 10.36
N PHE A 50 -7.10 6.24 10.32
CA PHE A 50 -7.56 5.34 9.27
C PHE A 50 -8.05 6.12 8.04
N PRO A 51 -7.80 5.62 6.83
CA PRO A 51 -8.43 6.14 5.63
C PRO A 51 -9.92 5.73 5.59
N HIS A 52 -10.77 6.53 4.96
CA HIS A 52 -12.16 6.15 4.73
C HIS A 52 -12.26 5.01 3.69
N LEU A 53 -11.40 5.06 2.67
CA LEU A 53 -11.39 4.08 1.59
C LEU A 53 -9.98 3.73 1.18
N ILE A 54 -9.74 2.43 1.00
CA ILE A 54 -8.51 1.87 0.42
C ILE A 54 -8.85 1.34 -0.97
N ILE A 55 -8.08 1.77 -1.97
CA ILE A 55 -8.19 1.25 -3.33
C ILE A 55 -6.91 0.53 -3.69
N ILE A 56 -7.01 -0.74 -4.03
CA ILE A 56 -5.93 -1.59 -4.50
C ILE A 56 -5.89 -1.54 -6.03
N ASP A 57 -4.74 -1.20 -6.59
CA ASP A 57 -4.51 -1.26 -8.03
C ASP A 57 -4.26 -2.71 -8.44
N GLY A 58 -5.29 -3.37 -8.88
CA GLY A 58 -5.24 -4.78 -9.25
C GLY A 58 -6.61 -5.45 -9.25
N GLY A 59 -6.63 -6.75 -9.51
CA GLY A 59 -7.84 -7.55 -9.51
C GLY A 59 -8.15 -8.21 -8.16
N LYS A 60 -9.03 -9.19 -8.21
CA LYS A 60 -9.52 -9.92 -7.03
C LYS A 60 -8.41 -10.55 -6.18
N TRP A 61 -7.36 -11.08 -6.81
CA TRP A 61 -6.25 -11.72 -6.10
C TRP A 61 -5.39 -10.72 -5.33
N GLN A 62 -5.16 -9.52 -5.88
CA GLN A 62 -4.47 -8.43 -5.18
C GLN A 62 -5.29 -7.93 -3.99
N LEU A 63 -6.61 -7.87 -4.14
CA LEU A 63 -7.51 -7.54 -3.03
C LEU A 63 -7.44 -8.60 -1.92
N SER A 64 -7.44 -9.88 -2.27
CA SER A 64 -7.30 -10.97 -1.30
C SER A 64 -5.98 -10.86 -0.53
N ALA A 65 -4.87 -10.64 -1.23
CA ALA A 65 -3.56 -10.46 -0.60
C ALA A 65 -3.52 -9.22 0.33
N ALA A 66 -4.21 -8.14 -0.05
CA ALA A 66 -4.32 -6.96 0.78
C ALA A 66 -5.11 -7.23 2.08
N LEU A 67 -6.22 -7.96 1.98
CA LEU A 67 -7.03 -8.37 3.14
C LEU A 67 -6.25 -9.29 4.09
N GLU A 68 -5.52 -10.28 3.55
CA GLU A 68 -4.61 -11.13 4.34
C GLU A 68 -3.56 -10.29 5.07
N GLY A 69 -3.02 -9.27 4.41
CA GLY A 69 -2.06 -8.34 5.03
C GLY A 69 -2.67 -7.55 6.18
N ILE A 70 -3.89 -7.06 6.02
CA ILE A 70 -4.63 -6.34 7.08
C ILE A 70 -4.85 -7.28 8.28
N GLU A 71 -5.27 -8.52 8.05
CA GLU A 71 -5.52 -9.48 9.11
C GLU A 71 -4.25 -9.80 9.91
N LYS A 72 -3.13 -10.04 9.22
CA LYS A 72 -1.83 -10.21 9.87
C LYS A 72 -1.40 -8.97 10.66
N GLY A 73 -1.72 -7.77 10.19
CA GLY A 73 -1.47 -6.54 10.93
C GLY A 73 -2.32 -6.43 12.20
N ARG A 74 -3.58 -6.87 12.13
CA ARG A 74 -4.49 -6.95 13.27
C ARG A 74 -4.00 -7.92 14.32
N GLU A 75 -3.59 -9.13 13.92
CA GLU A 75 -2.99 -10.11 14.80
C GLU A 75 -1.73 -9.58 15.49
N GLN A 76 -0.84 -8.94 14.72
CA GLN A 76 0.39 -8.35 15.25
C GLN A 76 0.08 -7.31 16.33
N ILE A 77 -0.82 -6.37 16.09
CA ILE A 77 -1.21 -5.34 17.07
C ILE A 77 -1.84 -5.98 18.31
N ARG A 78 -2.70 -6.97 18.12
CA ARG A 78 -3.35 -7.67 19.23
C ARG A 78 -2.30 -8.28 20.16
N TRP A 79 -1.30 -8.95 19.62
CA TRP A 79 -0.21 -9.52 20.41
C TRP A 79 0.66 -8.45 21.09
N GLU A 80 1.03 -7.39 20.36
CA GLU A 80 1.81 -6.29 20.91
C GLU A 80 1.06 -5.64 22.11
N TRP A 81 -0.20 -5.34 21.97
CA TRP A 81 -0.98 -4.64 23.00
C TRP A 81 -1.38 -5.52 24.18
N LEU A 82 -1.65 -6.80 23.96
CA LEU A 82 -1.85 -7.74 25.08
C LEU A 82 -0.60 -7.83 25.97
N SER A 83 0.59 -7.68 25.40
CA SER A 83 1.84 -7.63 26.16
C SER A 83 2.10 -6.28 26.85
N GLU A 84 1.43 -5.20 26.43
CA GLU A 84 1.60 -3.84 26.94
C GLU A 84 0.51 -3.40 27.93
N TRP A 85 -0.25 -4.33 28.52
CA TRP A 85 -1.27 -4.07 29.56
C TRP A 85 -2.58 -3.42 29.08
N TYR A 86 -2.88 -3.43 27.79
CA TYR A 86 -4.19 -3.04 27.29
C TYR A 86 -5.22 -4.13 27.55
N SER A 87 -6.44 -3.75 27.95
CA SER A 87 -7.53 -4.71 28.07
C SER A 87 -7.99 -5.22 26.70
N GLU A 88 -8.56 -6.44 26.65
CA GLU A 88 -9.15 -6.96 25.39
C GLU A 88 -10.21 -6.02 24.81
N GLU A 89 -11.00 -5.38 25.68
CA GLU A 89 -12.04 -4.44 25.25
C GLU A 89 -11.47 -3.18 24.57
N GLU A 90 -10.40 -2.61 25.12
CA GLU A 90 -9.69 -1.48 24.53
C GLU A 90 -9.07 -1.85 23.18
N ILE A 91 -8.49 -3.04 23.10
CA ILE A 91 -7.92 -3.58 21.86
C ILE A 91 -9.02 -3.75 20.81
N LEU A 92 -10.13 -4.39 21.15
CA LEU A 92 -11.24 -4.63 20.23
C LEU A 92 -11.88 -3.32 19.76
N ASN A 93 -12.05 -2.33 20.62
CA ASN A 93 -12.57 -1.02 20.26
C ASN A 93 -11.67 -0.31 19.24
N ARG A 94 -10.37 -0.38 19.40
CA ARG A 94 -9.40 0.22 18.47
C ARG A 94 -9.26 -0.56 17.17
N LEU A 95 -9.28 -1.90 17.23
CA LEU A 95 -9.23 -2.77 16.05
C LEU A 95 -10.57 -2.85 15.30
N GLY A 96 -11.68 -2.43 15.93
CA GLY A 96 -13.01 -2.42 15.32
C GLY A 96 -13.17 -1.44 14.16
N VAL A 97 -12.26 -0.47 14.02
CA VAL A 97 -12.27 0.47 12.90
C VAL A 97 -11.74 -0.23 11.64
N ASN A 98 -12.63 -0.57 10.73
CA ASN A 98 -12.30 -1.16 9.44
C ASN A 98 -12.46 -0.12 8.34
N PRO A 99 -11.38 0.30 7.66
CA PRO A 99 -11.52 1.12 6.47
C PRO A 99 -12.24 0.34 5.37
N GLN A 100 -13.05 1.02 4.58
CA GLN A 100 -13.61 0.42 3.37
C GLN A 100 -12.47 0.07 2.41
N ILE A 101 -12.55 -1.08 1.77
CA ILE A 101 -11.52 -1.53 0.83
C ILE A 101 -12.15 -2.11 -0.44
N CYS A 102 -11.56 -1.80 -1.57
CA CYS A 102 -11.88 -2.40 -2.85
C CYS A 102 -10.64 -2.50 -3.73
N SER A 103 -10.73 -3.20 -4.84
CA SER A 103 -9.70 -3.16 -5.88
C SER A 103 -10.28 -2.71 -7.22
N LEU A 104 -9.42 -2.13 -8.05
CA LEU A 104 -9.74 -1.68 -9.39
C LEU A 104 -8.84 -2.40 -10.39
N ALA A 105 -9.43 -3.27 -11.22
CA ALA A 105 -8.73 -3.98 -12.28
C ALA A 105 -8.65 -3.12 -13.55
N LYS A 106 -7.45 -2.97 -14.09
CA LYS A 106 -7.16 -2.03 -15.21
C LYS A 106 -7.89 -2.33 -16.51
N ARG A 107 -8.04 -3.61 -16.85
CA ARG A 107 -8.44 -4.00 -18.21
C ARG A 107 -9.90 -3.66 -18.54
N LEU A 108 -10.79 -3.81 -17.56
CA LEU A 108 -12.23 -3.63 -17.74
C LEU A 108 -12.83 -2.61 -16.78
N GLU A 109 -11.98 -1.87 -16.06
CA GLU A 109 -12.39 -0.91 -15.02
C GLU A 109 -13.36 -1.56 -14.00
N GLU A 110 -13.08 -2.83 -13.65
CA GLU A 110 -13.90 -3.61 -12.73
C GLU A 110 -13.49 -3.35 -11.29
N ILE A 111 -14.49 -3.13 -10.44
CA ILE A 111 -14.28 -2.98 -9.00
C ILE A 111 -14.67 -4.27 -8.32
N PHE A 112 -13.75 -4.81 -7.52
CA PHE A 112 -13.99 -5.96 -6.67
C PHE A 112 -14.14 -5.52 -5.22
N LEU A 113 -15.17 -6.02 -4.57
CA LEU A 113 -15.40 -5.85 -3.15
C LEU A 113 -14.94 -7.09 -2.37
N PRO A 114 -14.59 -6.94 -1.09
CA PRO A 114 -14.26 -8.07 -0.23
C PRO A 114 -15.39 -9.11 -0.20
N TYR A 115 -15.00 -10.38 -0.25
CA TYR A 115 -15.91 -11.52 -0.11
C TYR A 115 -17.00 -11.62 -1.18
N GLN A 116 -16.92 -10.87 -2.28
CA GLN A 116 -17.82 -10.96 -3.41
C GLN A 116 -17.12 -11.61 -4.59
N SER A 117 -17.82 -12.52 -5.28
CA SER A 117 -17.31 -13.20 -6.46
C SER A 117 -17.43 -12.35 -7.71
N GLU A 118 -18.46 -11.51 -7.78
CA GLU A 118 -18.78 -10.68 -8.92
C GLU A 118 -18.15 -9.30 -8.80
N SER A 119 -17.76 -8.75 -9.95
CA SER A 119 -17.25 -7.37 -10.03
C SER A 119 -18.38 -6.39 -10.25
N ILE A 120 -18.19 -5.17 -9.77
CA ILE A 120 -19.05 -4.03 -10.08
C ILE A 120 -18.43 -3.29 -11.26
N ARG A 121 -19.26 -2.98 -12.26
CA ARG A 121 -18.88 -2.13 -13.39
C ARG A 121 -19.67 -0.85 -13.34
N PHE A 122 -18.97 0.26 -13.37
CA PHE A 122 -19.58 1.56 -13.53
C PHE A 122 -19.71 1.91 -15.03
N ASP A 123 -20.67 2.75 -15.35
CA ASP A 123 -20.72 3.35 -16.66
C ASP A 123 -19.42 4.14 -16.91
N VAL A 124 -18.87 4.01 -18.13
CA VAL A 124 -17.62 4.67 -18.53
C VAL A 124 -17.70 6.19 -18.39
N ALA A 125 -18.88 6.77 -18.53
CA ALA A 125 -19.14 8.20 -18.40
C ALA A 125 -19.41 8.64 -16.95
N SER A 126 -19.50 7.69 -15.99
CA SER A 126 -19.89 8.01 -14.60
C SER A 126 -18.83 8.85 -13.88
N SER A 127 -19.30 9.72 -12.99
CA SER A 127 -18.43 10.52 -12.11
C SER A 127 -17.66 9.65 -11.13
N GLU A 128 -18.29 8.59 -10.68
CA GLU A 128 -17.73 7.61 -9.72
C GLU A 128 -16.50 6.94 -10.31
N LEU A 129 -16.61 6.42 -11.54
CA LEU A 129 -15.47 5.79 -12.20
C LEU A 129 -14.29 6.75 -12.38
N ARG A 130 -14.57 8.01 -12.72
CA ARG A 130 -13.54 9.05 -12.87
C ARG A 130 -12.75 9.27 -11.57
N VAL A 131 -13.40 9.17 -10.40
CA VAL A 131 -12.73 9.29 -9.11
C VAL A 131 -11.75 8.12 -8.92
N PHE A 132 -12.18 6.88 -9.19
CA PHE A 132 -11.32 5.71 -9.10
C PHE A 132 -10.12 5.79 -10.07
N GLN A 133 -10.37 6.19 -11.30
CA GLN A 133 -9.32 6.38 -12.29
C GLN A 133 -8.30 7.42 -11.85
N LYS A 134 -8.75 8.57 -11.35
CA LYS A 134 -7.87 9.62 -10.82
C LYS A 134 -6.97 9.13 -9.69
N ILE A 135 -7.52 8.36 -8.76
CA ILE A 135 -6.75 7.79 -7.62
C ILE A 135 -5.71 6.80 -8.15
N ARG A 136 -6.10 5.90 -9.05
CA ARG A 136 -5.20 4.94 -9.67
C ARG A 136 -4.07 5.62 -10.44
N ASP A 137 -4.40 6.58 -11.28
CA ASP A 137 -3.43 7.27 -12.13
C ASP A 137 -2.42 8.03 -11.28
N GLU A 138 -2.84 8.63 -10.17
CA GLU A 138 -1.93 9.29 -9.22
C GLU A 138 -1.03 8.27 -8.51
N ALA A 139 -1.56 7.11 -8.10
CA ALA A 139 -0.76 6.04 -7.51
C ALA A 139 0.29 5.53 -8.50
N HIS A 140 -0.10 5.34 -9.76
CA HIS A 140 0.78 4.90 -10.83
C HIS A 140 1.87 5.94 -11.16
N ARG A 141 1.49 7.21 -11.27
CA ARG A 141 2.43 8.32 -11.46
C ARG A 141 3.49 8.36 -10.37
N PHE A 142 3.06 8.21 -9.10
CA PHE A 142 3.96 8.20 -7.96
C PHE A 142 4.92 7.00 -7.99
N ALA A 143 4.42 5.80 -8.33
CA ALA A 143 5.23 4.59 -8.42
C ALA A 143 6.30 4.71 -9.53
N ILE A 144 5.94 5.22 -10.71
CA ILE A 144 6.89 5.45 -11.80
C ILE A 144 7.99 6.43 -11.40
N THR A 145 7.60 7.55 -10.78
CA THR A 145 8.55 8.58 -10.34
C THR A 145 9.54 8.00 -9.31
N PHE A 146 9.03 7.17 -8.40
CA PHE A 146 9.88 6.50 -7.42
C PHE A 146 10.87 5.54 -8.06
N ASN A 147 10.41 4.67 -8.97
CA ASN A 147 11.27 3.70 -9.64
C ASN A 147 12.36 4.39 -10.49
N ARG A 148 12.02 5.48 -11.19
CA ARG A 148 13.00 6.29 -11.92
C ARG A 148 14.04 6.89 -10.97
N SER A 149 13.62 7.47 -9.85
CA SER A 149 14.53 8.03 -8.84
C SER A 149 15.47 6.97 -8.24
N LYS A 150 14.96 5.76 -7.97
CA LYS A 150 15.76 4.65 -7.47
C LYS A 150 16.82 4.23 -8.48
N ARG A 151 16.43 3.99 -9.74
CA ARG A 151 17.36 3.64 -10.83
C ARG A 151 18.44 4.70 -11.04
N THR A 152 18.08 5.99 -11.03
CA THR A 152 19.06 7.08 -11.17
C THR A 152 20.07 7.10 -10.02
N LYS A 153 19.62 6.82 -8.78
CA LYS A 153 20.53 6.72 -7.63
C LYS A 153 21.48 5.51 -7.75
N GLU A 154 20.96 4.38 -8.16
CA GLU A 154 21.76 3.16 -8.38
C GLU A 154 22.79 3.36 -9.49
N MET A 155 22.39 3.96 -10.62
CA MET A 155 23.32 4.30 -11.71
C MET A 155 24.43 5.26 -11.26
N LYS A 156 24.08 6.32 -10.50
CA LYS A 156 25.09 7.25 -9.96
C LYS A 156 26.03 6.56 -8.98
N LYS A 157 25.52 5.64 -8.17
CA LYS A 157 26.32 4.87 -7.24
C LYS A 157 27.34 4.00 -8.00
N ASN A 158 26.89 3.26 -9.00
CA ASN A 158 27.75 2.39 -9.80
C ASN A 158 28.82 3.20 -10.56
N LEU A 159 28.43 4.33 -11.17
CA LEU A 159 29.38 5.23 -11.84
C LEU A 159 30.48 5.77 -10.91
N LEU A 160 30.14 6.06 -9.66
CA LEU A 160 31.10 6.53 -8.65
C LEU A 160 32.03 5.38 -8.20
N GLU A 161 31.56 4.13 -8.19
CA GLU A 161 32.38 2.95 -7.84
C GLU A 161 33.39 2.59 -8.91
N GLU A 162 33.17 2.99 -10.16
CA GLU A 162 34.12 2.79 -11.29
C GLU A 162 35.30 3.78 -11.27
N ILE A 163 35.25 4.84 -10.44
CA ILE A 163 36.33 5.83 -10.33
C ILE A 163 37.41 5.32 -9.36
N PRO A 164 38.65 5.09 -9.79
CA PRO A 164 39.74 4.67 -8.91
C PRO A 164 39.93 5.64 -7.72
N GLY A 165 39.92 5.12 -6.50
CA GLY A 165 40.10 5.89 -5.28
C GLY A 165 38.81 6.34 -4.58
N ILE A 166 37.62 6.11 -5.16
CA ILE A 166 36.35 6.35 -4.49
C ILE A 166 35.84 5.02 -3.95
N GLY A 167 36.05 4.79 -2.65
CA GLY A 167 35.51 3.64 -1.94
C GLY A 167 34.23 3.97 -1.16
N PRO A 168 33.60 2.97 -0.49
CA PRO A 168 32.37 3.15 0.28
C PRO A 168 32.44 4.22 1.38
N VAL A 169 33.61 4.54 1.86
CA VAL A 169 33.86 5.51 2.96
C VAL A 169 33.99 6.95 2.46
N THR A 170 34.19 7.17 1.17
CA THR A 170 34.44 8.51 0.58
C THR A 170 33.19 9.10 -0.11
N ARG A 171 32.03 8.50 0.09
CA ARG A 171 30.72 8.90 -0.49
C ARG A 171 29.95 9.86 0.40
#